data_833ced67960fd88d1e6a98b17f8f26e9
#
_entry.id   833ced67960fd88d1e6a98b17f8f26e9
#
_cell.length_a   1.000
_cell.length_b   1.000
_cell.length_c   1.000
_cell.angle_alpha   90.00
_cell.angle_beta   90.00
_cell.angle_gamma   90.00
#
_symmetry.space_group_name_H-M   'P 1'
#
loop_
_entity.id
_entity.type
_entity.pdbx_description
1 polymer ?
#
loop_
_entity_poly.entity_id
_entity_poly.type
_entity_poly.pdbx_seq_one_letter_code
_entity_poly.pdbx_strand_id
1 'polypeptide(L)'
;MYKLWATLGLAAMASTASAVTITSSFDSDQQLANLLEANLLPGLGANIDPDKLEGLGQIGLFENLVLTDQQGHQLSLDKGIVMSTGYLAGLPDYNSDSAYGSEGTGGNGSGIINAFPVQKFRGGGLSNDAAEIRIEFTAPDDATGLIARFIYASDEFPEFSGTQFADGFAFARKEGNQDVNYAIMPNGQPVSLFDQDSNIFMLTNGDAYVGGVHQFADLEFDGLTKILELRAPVAAGQKEVFKLVIADTGDSIVDSAVFMSAFTFFNDPDFDFSVGTVKVEDNQAAKEFAATPSVPIPASSWLFLTGLMGLLGRRFKVSSTV
;
A
#
# COMPACT_ATOMS: atom_id res chain seq x y z
N MET A 1 38.84 -47.90 -22.57
CA MET A 1 37.67 -47.02 -22.83
C MET A 1 37.18 -46.53 -21.48
N TYR A 2 37.57 -45.33 -21.03
CA TYR A 2 37.08 -44.72 -19.79
C TYR A 2 35.98 -43.76 -20.18
N LYS A 3 34.75 -43.98 -19.63
CA LYS A 3 33.62 -43.07 -19.76
C LYS A 3 33.72 -42.01 -18.67
N LEU A 4 34.01 -40.78 -19.09
CA LEU A 4 33.92 -39.59 -18.22
C LEU A 4 32.43 -39.23 -18.04
N TRP A 5 31.94 -39.28 -16.82
CA TRP A 5 30.64 -38.71 -16.45
C TRP A 5 30.86 -37.27 -16.02
N ALA A 6 30.43 -36.32 -16.82
CA ALA A 6 30.34 -34.94 -16.42
C ALA A 6 29.05 -34.72 -15.61
N THR A 7 29.15 -34.55 -14.31
CA THR A 7 28.06 -34.07 -13.47
C THR A 7 27.92 -32.57 -13.67
N LEU A 8 26.85 -32.17 -14.36
CA LEU A 8 26.42 -30.77 -14.41
C LEU A 8 25.82 -30.43 -13.03
N GLY A 9 26.56 -29.71 -12.22
CA GLY A 9 26.04 -29.12 -11.00
C GLY A 9 25.10 -27.97 -11.37
N LEU A 10 23.80 -28.15 -11.17
CA LEU A 10 22.81 -27.07 -11.20
C LEU A 10 23.03 -26.23 -9.92
N ALA A 11 23.70 -25.10 -10.05
CA ALA A 11 23.75 -24.12 -8.98
C ALA A 11 22.35 -23.44 -8.93
N ALA A 12 21.53 -23.85 -7.97
CA ALA A 12 20.35 -23.09 -7.62
C ALA A 12 20.82 -21.73 -7.06
N MET A 13 20.66 -20.67 -7.82
CA MET A 13 20.77 -19.32 -7.28
C MET A 13 19.53 -19.11 -6.39
N ALA A 14 19.70 -19.27 -5.09
CA ALA A 14 18.76 -18.75 -4.12
C ALA A 14 18.76 -17.22 -4.29
N SER A 15 17.73 -16.66 -4.90
CA SER A 15 17.48 -15.23 -4.76
C SER A 15 17.18 -14.99 -3.29
N THR A 16 18.07 -14.30 -2.60
CA THR A 16 17.74 -13.75 -1.28
C THR A 16 16.65 -12.72 -1.52
N ALA A 17 15.41 -13.03 -1.13
CA ALA A 17 14.38 -12.01 -1.04
C ALA A 17 14.94 -10.90 -0.14
N SER A 18 14.91 -9.66 -0.60
CA SER A 18 15.26 -8.53 0.24
C SER A 18 14.15 -8.35 1.26
N ALA A 19 14.50 -8.18 2.54
CA ALA A 19 13.53 -7.85 3.56
C ALA A 19 12.78 -6.56 3.20
N VAL A 20 11.54 -6.43 3.69
CA VAL A 20 10.80 -5.18 3.53
C VAL A 20 11.59 -4.03 4.16
N THR A 21 11.58 -2.90 3.49
CA THR A 21 12.23 -1.68 4.00
C THR A 21 11.17 -0.62 4.21
N ILE A 22 11.08 -0.06 5.43
CA ILE A 22 10.18 1.04 5.76
C ILE A 22 11.01 2.30 6.03
N THR A 23 10.66 3.38 5.33
CA THR A 23 11.24 4.72 5.53
C THR A 23 10.19 5.61 6.18
N SER A 24 10.45 6.04 7.42
CA SER A 24 9.52 6.84 8.23
C SER A 24 10.12 8.17 8.72
N SER A 25 11.38 8.46 8.38
CA SER A 25 12.06 9.69 8.78
C SER A 25 12.34 10.56 7.56
N PHE A 26 11.90 11.82 7.61
CA PHE A 26 11.99 12.79 6.52
C PHE A 26 12.52 14.13 7.06
N ASP A 27 13.22 14.90 6.21
CA ASP A 27 13.79 16.19 6.59
C ASP A 27 12.71 17.26 6.84
N SER A 28 11.53 17.09 6.24
CA SER A 28 10.38 17.99 6.40
C SER A 28 9.08 17.34 5.89
N ASP A 29 7.94 17.86 6.33
CA ASP A 29 6.62 17.45 5.86
C ASP A 29 6.45 17.68 4.36
N GLN A 30 7.09 18.72 3.82
CA GLN A 30 7.13 18.96 2.36
C GLN A 30 7.89 17.86 1.61
N GLN A 31 8.97 17.34 2.17
CA GLN A 31 9.69 16.19 1.57
C GLN A 31 8.80 14.96 1.57
N LEU A 32 8.15 14.66 2.69
CA LEU A 32 7.19 13.56 2.79
C LEU A 32 6.07 13.71 1.75
N ALA A 33 5.41 14.87 1.68
CA ALA A 33 4.35 15.15 0.72
C ALA A 33 4.79 14.87 -0.73
N ASN A 34 5.96 15.39 -1.14
CA ASN A 34 6.49 15.17 -2.49
C ASN A 34 6.78 13.68 -2.79
N LEU A 35 7.25 12.93 -1.79
CA LEU A 35 7.51 11.49 -1.94
C LEU A 35 6.20 10.69 -2.00
N LEU A 36 5.18 11.07 -1.22
CA LEU A 36 3.86 10.45 -1.29
C LEU A 36 3.22 10.66 -2.67
N GLU A 37 3.28 11.89 -3.22
CA GLU A 37 2.82 12.19 -4.58
C GLU A 37 3.50 11.32 -5.63
N ALA A 38 4.83 11.22 -5.55
CA ALA A 38 5.63 10.44 -6.50
C ALA A 38 5.37 8.94 -6.42
N ASN A 39 4.97 8.42 -5.24
CA ASN A 39 4.69 7.00 -5.04
C ASN A 39 3.22 6.64 -5.30
N LEU A 40 2.26 7.52 -5.01
CA LEU A 40 0.83 7.25 -5.25
C LEU A 40 0.41 7.53 -6.70
N LEU A 41 0.87 8.62 -7.29
CA LEU A 41 0.45 9.09 -8.62
C LEU A 41 1.66 9.52 -9.48
N PRO A 42 2.56 8.60 -9.79
CA PRO A 42 3.78 8.92 -10.52
C PRO A 42 3.47 9.56 -11.88
N GLY A 43 3.97 10.78 -12.08
CA GLY A 43 3.87 11.49 -13.35
C GLY A 43 2.53 12.19 -13.62
N LEU A 44 1.56 12.15 -12.71
CA LEU A 44 0.25 12.78 -12.90
C LEU A 44 0.18 14.23 -12.42
N GLY A 45 1.16 14.69 -11.62
CA GLY A 45 1.13 16.04 -11.04
C GLY A 45 0.07 16.17 -9.95
N ALA A 46 0.03 15.20 -9.05
CA ALA A 46 -0.79 15.26 -7.84
C ALA A 46 -0.29 16.35 -6.89
N ASN A 47 -1.13 16.72 -5.92
CA ASN A 47 -0.79 17.66 -4.87
C ASN A 47 -1.25 17.13 -3.51
N ILE A 48 -0.31 16.99 -2.60
CA ILE A 48 -0.53 16.72 -1.18
C ILE A 48 -0.07 17.95 -0.41
N ASP A 49 -1.00 18.61 0.28
CA ASP A 49 -0.71 19.77 1.11
C ASP A 49 -0.03 19.29 2.41
N PRO A 50 1.25 19.62 2.64
CA PRO A 50 1.97 19.15 3.81
C PRO A 50 1.33 19.62 5.13
N ASP A 51 0.68 20.79 5.12
CA ASP A 51 0.00 21.33 6.32
C ASP A 51 -1.30 20.56 6.67
N LYS A 52 -1.70 19.61 5.83
CA LYS A 52 -2.88 18.76 6.02
C LYS A 52 -2.56 17.29 6.16
N LEU A 53 -1.30 16.93 6.30
CA LEU A 53 -0.91 15.61 6.74
C LEU A 53 -1.20 15.46 8.23
N GLU A 54 -1.93 14.41 8.60
CA GLU A 54 -2.19 14.07 9.99
C GLU A 54 -1.47 12.75 10.32
N GLY A 55 -0.97 12.62 11.55
CA GLY A 55 -0.24 11.42 11.96
C GLY A 55 1.22 11.38 11.44
N LEU A 56 1.97 12.45 11.61
CA LEU A 56 3.39 12.46 11.28
C LEU A 56 4.14 11.42 12.12
N GLY A 57 4.98 10.59 11.44
CA GLY A 57 5.60 9.41 12.05
C GLY A 57 4.79 8.12 11.90
N GLN A 58 3.50 8.23 11.57
CA GLN A 58 2.60 7.13 11.22
C GLN A 58 2.50 6.92 9.69
N ILE A 59 3.09 7.81 8.90
CA ILE A 59 3.09 7.78 7.43
C ILE A 59 4.52 7.64 6.93
N GLY A 60 4.71 6.74 5.95
CA GLY A 60 6.03 6.46 5.39
C GLY A 60 5.96 5.83 4.00
N LEU A 61 7.10 5.33 3.57
CA LEU A 61 7.26 4.58 2.33
C LEU A 61 7.71 3.16 2.63
N PHE A 62 7.35 2.22 1.78
CA PHE A 62 7.88 0.86 1.85
C PHE A 62 8.42 0.41 0.50
N GLU A 63 9.36 -0.53 0.55
CA GLU A 63 9.90 -1.26 -0.59
C GLU A 63 10.06 -2.75 -0.26
N ASN A 64 9.91 -3.61 -1.28
CA ASN A 64 10.14 -5.05 -1.21
C ASN A 64 9.22 -5.82 -0.24
N LEU A 65 7.95 -5.44 -0.13
CA LEU A 65 6.99 -6.22 0.66
C LEU A 65 6.60 -7.48 -0.11
N VAL A 66 6.98 -8.63 0.41
CA VAL A 66 6.69 -9.95 -0.16
C VAL A 66 5.92 -10.78 0.86
N LEU A 67 4.75 -11.27 0.47
CA LEU A 67 3.98 -12.28 1.20
C LEU A 67 4.29 -13.66 0.63
N THR A 68 4.53 -14.63 1.49
CA THR A 68 4.75 -16.02 1.09
C THR A 68 3.67 -16.89 1.73
N ASP A 69 2.84 -17.56 0.92
CA ASP A 69 1.79 -18.45 1.45
C ASP A 69 2.37 -19.78 1.96
N GLN A 70 1.52 -20.60 2.61
CA GLN A 70 1.91 -21.90 3.15
C GLN A 70 2.42 -22.88 2.08
N GLN A 71 2.09 -22.65 0.82
CA GLN A 71 2.51 -23.45 -0.33
C GLN A 71 3.80 -22.90 -0.96
N GLY A 72 4.33 -21.77 -0.46
CA GLY A 72 5.52 -21.12 -0.98
C GLY A 72 5.27 -20.22 -2.19
N HIS A 73 4.01 -19.90 -2.53
CA HIS A 73 3.71 -18.91 -3.55
C HIS A 73 3.96 -17.52 -2.99
N GLN A 74 4.53 -16.66 -3.81
CA GLN A 74 4.84 -15.29 -3.42
C GLN A 74 3.91 -14.31 -4.11
N LEU A 75 3.41 -13.35 -3.33
CA LEU A 75 2.70 -12.16 -3.75
C LEU A 75 3.53 -10.96 -3.31
N SER A 76 3.69 -9.96 -4.16
CA SER A 76 4.49 -8.79 -3.81
C SER A 76 3.79 -7.47 -4.10
N LEU A 77 4.02 -6.52 -3.21
CA LEU A 77 3.93 -5.09 -3.48
C LEU A 77 5.35 -4.55 -3.49
N ASP A 78 5.83 -4.14 -4.67
CA ASP A 78 7.24 -3.78 -4.83
C ASP A 78 7.61 -2.53 -4.03
N LYS A 79 6.73 -1.52 -4.06
CA LYS A 79 6.89 -0.28 -3.31
C LYS A 79 5.59 0.52 -3.24
N GLY A 80 5.55 1.45 -2.32
CA GLY A 80 4.40 2.33 -2.14
C GLY A 80 4.50 3.15 -0.88
N ILE A 81 3.34 3.50 -0.37
CA ILE A 81 3.19 4.19 0.91
C ILE A 81 2.75 3.20 1.99
N VAL A 82 3.12 3.48 3.23
CA VAL A 82 2.60 2.82 4.42
C VAL A 82 1.98 3.84 5.35
N MET A 83 0.84 3.51 5.92
CA MET A 83 0.16 4.26 6.97
C MET A 83 -0.13 3.32 8.12
N SER A 84 0.04 3.77 9.35
CA SER A 84 -0.20 2.97 10.56
C SER A 84 -0.96 3.79 11.60
N THR A 85 -1.64 3.11 12.51
CA THR A 85 -2.22 3.74 13.70
C THR A 85 -1.14 4.08 14.73
N GLY A 86 -0.01 3.36 14.72
CA GLY A 86 1.16 3.63 15.53
C GLY A 86 2.35 4.23 14.78
N TYR A 87 3.44 4.44 15.51
CA TYR A 87 4.66 4.97 14.91
C TYR A 87 5.38 3.92 14.06
N LEU A 88 5.76 4.30 12.84
CA LEU A 88 6.54 3.44 11.94
C LEU A 88 8.03 3.35 12.33
N ALA A 89 8.53 4.30 13.13
CA ALA A 89 9.93 4.32 13.53
C ALA A 89 10.23 3.17 14.50
N GLY A 90 11.14 2.30 14.10
CA GLY A 90 11.53 1.14 14.91
C GLY A 90 10.61 -0.07 14.76
N LEU A 91 9.69 -0.05 13.79
CA LEU A 91 8.90 -1.23 13.44
C LEU A 91 9.86 -2.38 13.08
N PRO A 92 9.83 -3.49 13.82
CA PRO A 92 10.67 -4.65 13.53
C PRO A 92 10.38 -5.25 12.16
N ASP A 93 11.38 -5.92 11.60
CA ASP A 93 11.29 -6.65 10.34
C ASP A 93 10.93 -8.14 10.52
N TYR A 94 10.48 -8.50 11.71
CA TYR A 94 9.99 -9.85 12.02
C TYR A 94 9.01 -9.79 13.19
N ASN A 95 8.05 -10.70 13.19
CA ASN A 95 7.06 -10.80 14.26
C ASN A 95 7.69 -11.37 15.55
N SER A 96 7.81 -10.55 16.57
CA SER A 96 8.47 -10.88 17.83
C SER A 96 7.60 -10.65 19.07
N ASP A 97 6.53 -9.87 18.95
CA ASP A 97 5.65 -9.48 20.06
C ASP A 97 4.18 -9.58 19.61
N SER A 98 3.36 -10.31 20.35
CA SER A 98 1.94 -10.48 20.10
C SER A 98 1.07 -9.26 20.46
N ALA A 99 1.67 -8.15 20.82
CA ALA A 99 0.99 -6.91 21.18
C ALA A 99 1.88 -5.70 20.89
N TYR A 100 2.52 -5.71 19.73
CA TYR A 100 3.32 -4.58 19.27
C TYR A 100 2.46 -3.33 19.10
N GLY A 101 3.04 -2.16 19.40
CA GLY A 101 2.33 -0.89 19.27
C GLY A 101 1.42 -0.57 20.45
N SER A 102 1.75 -1.04 21.65
CA SER A 102 0.96 -0.79 22.87
C SER A 102 0.99 0.67 23.37
N GLU A 103 1.73 1.56 22.72
CA GLU A 103 1.85 2.96 23.06
C GLU A 103 1.14 3.84 22.01
N GLY A 104 -0.04 4.41 22.37
CA GLY A 104 -0.75 5.33 21.50
C GLY A 104 0.09 6.56 21.12
N THR A 105 -0.15 7.11 19.93
CA THR A 105 0.54 8.32 19.46
C THR A 105 0.00 9.59 20.14
N GLY A 106 -1.18 9.50 20.77
CA GLY A 106 -1.91 10.62 21.37
C GLY A 106 -2.57 11.52 20.34
N GLY A 107 -2.75 11.01 19.11
CA GLY A 107 -3.39 11.71 18.02
C GLY A 107 -4.92 11.78 18.15
N ASN A 108 -5.54 12.64 17.32
CA ASN A 108 -6.99 12.70 17.22
C ASN A 108 -7.52 11.52 16.39
N GLY A 109 -8.79 11.19 16.57
CA GLY A 109 -9.50 10.25 15.71
C GLY A 109 -10.04 10.90 14.43
N SER A 110 -10.58 10.06 13.53
CA SER A 110 -11.13 10.48 12.24
C SER A 110 -12.66 10.47 12.22
N GLY A 111 -13.25 11.58 11.75
CA GLY A 111 -14.69 11.65 11.50
C GLY A 111 -15.18 10.66 10.44
N ILE A 112 -14.33 10.25 9.50
CA ILE A 112 -14.65 9.26 8.47
C ILE A 112 -14.75 7.88 9.11
N ILE A 113 -13.77 7.47 9.91
CA ILE A 113 -13.77 6.18 10.61
C ILE A 113 -14.91 6.11 11.62
N ASN A 114 -15.14 7.19 12.38
CA ASN A 114 -16.26 7.29 13.33
C ASN A 114 -17.65 7.15 12.68
N ALA A 115 -17.75 7.39 11.37
CA ALA A 115 -18.99 7.22 10.62
C ALA A 115 -19.25 5.77 10.19
N PHE A 116 -18.31 4.86 10.36
CA PHE A 116 -18.49 3.46 9.99
C PHE A 116 -19.66 2.83 10.71
N PRO A 117 -20.57 2.13 10.00
CA PRO A 117 -21.76 1.53 10.62
C PRO A 117 -21.43 0.60 11.78
N VAL A 118 -20.31 -0.10 11.69
CA VAL A 118 -19.90 -1.13 12.64
C VAL A 118 -19.50 -0.52 13.99
N GLN A 119 -18.87 0.64 14.00
CA GLN A 119 -18.53 1.36 15.22
C GLN A 119 -19.75 1.65 16.07
N LYS A 120 -20.89 1.93 15.43
CA LYS A 120 -22.17 2.18 16.11
C LYS A 120 -22.79 0.92 16.71
N PHE A 121 -22.60 -0.24 16.08
CA PHE A 121 -23.21 -1.50 16.54
C PHE A 121 -22.49 -2.13 17.73
N ARG A 122 -21.20 -1.87 17.90
CA ARG A 122 -20.37 -2.52 18.91
C ARG A 122 -20.17 -1.72 20.18
N GLY A 123 -20.76 -0.52 20.26
CA GLY A 123 -20.58 0.39 21.41
C GLY A 123 -19.16 0.93 21.49
N GLY A 124 -18.42 0.86 20.38
CA GLY A 124 -17.08 1.38 20.24
C GLY A 124 -17.04 2.87 20.56
N GLY A 125 -15.93 3.30 21.15
CA GLY A 125 -15.61 4.69 21.36
C GLY A 125 -15.42 5.44 20.03
N LEU A 126 -14.98 6.70 20.12
CA LEU A 126 -14.47 7.42 18.98
C LEU A 126 -13.11 6.81 18.58
N SER A 127 -12.75 6.93 17.31
CA SER A 127 -11.41 6.57 16.86
C SER A 127 -10.35 7.49 17.44
N ASN A 128 -9.12 7.01 17.53
CA ASN A 128 -7.95 7.69 18.03
C ASN A 128 -6.81 7.52 17.02
N ASP A 129 -5.73 8.23 17.21
CA ASP A 129 -4.45 8.06 16.53
C ASP A 129 -4.56 7.93 14.99
N ALA A 130 -5.43 8.77 14.41
CA ALA A 130 -5.66 8.76 12.98
C ALA A 130 -4.44 9.28 12.20
N ALA A 131 -4.06 8.55 11.14
CA ALA A 131 -3.22 9.07 10.08
C ALA A 131 -4.09 9.37 8.85
N GLU A 132 -3.97 10.59 8.29
CA GLU A 132 -4.71 11.03 7.10
C GLU A 132 -3.78 11.62 6.04
N ILE A 133 -3.94 11.16 4.80
CA ILE A 133 -3.35 11.76 3.59
C ILE A 133 -4.48 12.28 2.73
N ARG A 134 -4.49 13.59 2.45
CA ARG A 134 -5.41 14.18 1.47
C ARG A 134 -4.66 14.47 0.18
N ILE A 135 -5.09 13.85 -0.92
CA ILE A 135 -4.47 13.98 -2.23
C ILE A 135 -5.43 14.60 -3.23
N GLU A 136 -4.94 15.57 -3.99
CA GLU A 136 -5.67 16.23 -5.08
C GLU A 136 -4.96 15.99 -6.41
N PHE A 137 -5.70 15.64 -7.45
CA PHE A 137 -5.16 15.45 -8.80
C PHE A 137 -6.22 15.70 -9.86
N THR A 138 -5.81 15.85 -11.11
CA THR A 138 -6.73 15.84 -12.26
C THR A 138 -6.74 14.44 -12.86
N ALA A 139 -7.91 13.80 -12.93
CA ALA A 139 -8.03 12.48 -13.53
C ALA A 139 -7.67 12.52 -15.03
N PRO A 140 -7.08 11.45 -15.60
CA PRO A 140 -6.89 11.35 -17.05
C PRO A 140 -8.19 11.54 -17.83
N ASP A 141 -8.09 12.07 -19.05
CA ASP A 141 -9.26 12.47 -19.88
C ASP A 141 -10.18 11.31 -20.27
N ASP A 142 -9.69 10.07 -20.17
CA ASP A 142 -10.42 8.85 -20.50
C ASP A 142 -10.67 7.93 -19.30
N ALA A 143 -10.25 8.31 -18.11
CA ALA A 143 -10.41 7.48 -16.91
C ALA A 143 -11.85 7.53 -16.38
N THR A 144 -12.39 6.36 -16.06
CA THR A 144 -13.67 6.21 -15.33
C THR A 144 -13.49 5.78 -13.90
N GLY A 145 -12.30 5.20 -13.58
CA GLY A 145 -11.97 4.77 -12.25
C GLY A 145 -10.47 4.68 -12.02
N LEU A 146 -10.10 4.55 -10.76
CA LEU A 146 -8.75 4.23 -10.31
C LEU A 146 -8.73 2.90 -9.56
N ILE A 147 -7.58 2.27 -9.57
CA ILE A 147 -7.27 1.03 -8.83
C ILE A 147 -6.14 1.33 -7.87
N ALA A 148 -6.27 0.86 -6.64
CA ALA A 148 -5.19 0.78 -5.66
C ALA A 148 -5.06 -0.66 -5.18
N ARG A 149 -3.82 -1.19 -5.13
CA ARG A 149 -3.51 -2.50 -4.54
C ARG A 149 -2.94 -2.25 -3.15
N PHE A 150 -3.40 -3.01 -2.16
CA PHE A 150 -2.96 -2.80 -0.80
C PHE A 150 -3.02 -4.10 0.03
N ILE A 151 -2.32 -4.06 1.16
CA ILE A 151 -2.38 -5.05 2.24
C ILE A 151 -2.79 -4.30 3.49
N TYR A 152 -3.76 -4.83 4.23
CA TYR A 152 -4.08 -4.40 5.58
C TYR A 152 -3.42 -5.38 6.55
N ALA A 153 -2.70 -4.85 7.52
CA ALA A 153 -1.99 -5.60 8.55
C ALA A 153 -2.46 -5.14 9.93
N SER A 154 -2.47 -6.03 10.93
CA SER A 154 -2.90 -5.69 12.28
C SER A 154 -2.35 -6.67 13.31
N ASP A 155 -1.91 -6.14 14.43
CA ASP A 155 -1.58 -6.91 15.64
C ASP A 155 -2.82 -7.26 16.49
N GLU A 156 -3.98 -6.70 16.16
CA GLU A 156 -5.25 -7.10 16.79
C GLU A 156 -5.78 -8.44 16.28
N PHE A 157 -5.18 -8.98 15.23
CA PHE A 157 -5.60 -10.25 14.64
C PHE A 157 -4.84 -11.42 15.28
N PRO A 158 -5.50 -12.53 15.64
CA PRO A 158 -6.94 -12.79 15.53
C PRO A 158 -7.75 -12.44 16.78
N GLU A 159 -7.14 -12.05 17.90
CA GLU A 159 -7.72 -12.00 19.25
C GLU A 159 -8.86 -11.01 19.34
N PHE A 160 -8.69 -9.85 18.73
CA PHE A 160 -9.65 -8.75 18.77
C PHE A 160 -10.56 -8.69 17.53
N SER A 161 -10.39 -9.63 16.61
CA SER A 161 -11.26 -9.72 15.43
C SER A 161 -12.73 -9.79 15.83
N GLY A 162 -13.51 -8.93 15.21
CA GLY A 162 -14.93 -8.90 15.50
C GLY A 162 -15.29 -8.24 16.82
N THR A 163 -14.38 -7.62 17.53
CA THR A 163 -14.63 -6.87 18.77
C THR A 163 -14.86 -5.37 18.49
N GLN A 164 -14.96 -4.58 19.55
CA GLN A 164 -15.06 -3.11 19.47
C GLN A 164 -13.73 -2.41 19.15
N PHE A 165 -12.62 -3.13 19.20
CA PHE A 165 -11.27 -2.62 19.03
C PHE A 165 -10.74 -2.79 17.59
N ALA A 166 -11.63 -3.10 16.66
CA ALA A 166 -11.27 -3.35 15.28
C ALA A 166 -10.95 -2.06 14.52
N ASP A 167 -9.67 -1.79 14.29
CA ASP A 167 -9.16 -0.64 13.56
C ASP A 167 -9.71 -0.54 12.15
N GLY A 168 -9.79 0.68 11.63
CA GLY A 168 -10.43 0.95 10.37
C GLY A 168 -9.58 1.67 9.36
N PHE A 169 -9.72 1.27 8.09
CA PHE A 169 -9.16 1.96 6.95
C PHE A 169 -10.25 2.48 6.03
N ALA A 170 -10.10 3.73 5.57
CA ALA A 170 -10.95 4.37 4.58
C ALA A 170 -10.15 4.88 3.40
N PHE A 171 -10.69 4.67 2.20
CA PHE A 171 -10.29 5.33 0.97
C PHE A 171 -11.49 6.16 0.49
N ALA A 172 -11.52 7.42 0.90
CA ALA A 172 -12.68 8.28 0.73
C ALA A 172 -12.49 9.28 -0.42
N ARG A 173 -13.48 9.36 -1.32
CA ARG A 173 -13.58 10.37 -2.37
C ARG A 173 -14.49 11.50 -1.91
N LYS A 174 -14.12 12.73 -2.24
CA LYS A 174 -14.97 13.89 -2.02
C LYS A 174 -16.09 13.96 -3.05
N GLU A 175 -17.33 13.79 -2.63
CA GLU A 175 -18.52 13.89 -3.46
C GLU A 175 -19.44 15.01 -2.95
N GLY A 176 -19.35 16.16 -3.60
CA GLY A 176 -19.99 17.35 -3.09
C GLY A 176 -19.44 17.75 -1.72
N ASN A 177 -20.30 17.71 -0.69
CA ASN A 177 -19.91 18.01 0.69
C ASN A 177 -19.62 16.77 1.55
N GLN A 178 -19.69 15.58 0.97
CA GLN A 178 -19.51 14.32 1.71
C GLN A 178 -18.20 13.63 1.32
N ASP A 179 -17.64 12.90 2.25
CA ASP A 179 -16.56 11.96 2.00
C ASP A 179 -17.18 10.56 1.90
N VAL A 180 -17.13 9.95 0.70
CA VAL A 180 -17.70 8.63 0.42
C VAL A 180 -16.59 7.60 0.44
N ASN A 181 -16.67 6.64 1.37
CA ASN A 181 -15.66 5.58 1.49
C ASN A 181 -15.84 4.51 0.41
N TYR A 182 -14.78 4.22 -0.32
CA TYR A 182 -14.67 3.15 -1.32
C TYR A 182 -13.86 1.94 -0.84
N ALA A 183 -13.25 1.99 0.35
CA ALA A 183 -12.64 0.82 0.97
C ALA A 183 -13.72 -0.06 1.62
N ILE A 184 -14.58 -0.65 0.78
CA ILE A 184 -15.72 -1.48 1.17
C ILE A 184 -15.52 -2.91 0.66
N MET A 185 -15.52 -3.85 1.60
CA MET A 185 -15.39 -5.28 1.35
C MET A 185 -16.63 -5.85 0.64
N PRO A 186 -16.53 -7.01 -0.03
CA PRO A 186 -17.67 -7.63 -0.73
C PRO A 186 -18.88 -7.89 0.14
N ASN A 187 -18.72 -8.05 1.46
CA ASN A 187 -19.79 -8.20 2.43
C ASN A 187 -20.46 -6.87 2.83
N GLY A 188 -20.06 -5.74 2.22
CA GLY A 188 -20.59 -4.41 2.48
C GLY A 188 -20.00 -3.71 3.70
N GLN A 189 -19.04 -4.31 4.38
CA GLN A 189 -18.36 -3.70 5.52
C GLN A 189 -17.12 -2.90 5.06
N PRO A 190 -16.75 -1.83 5.76
CA PRO A 190 -15.47 -1.14 5.50
C PRO A 190 -14.28 -2.07 5.79
N VAL A 191 -13.13 -1.74 5.22
CA VAL A 191 -11.88 -2.45 5.52
C VAL A 191 -11.53 -2.24 6.99
N SER A 192 -11.54 -3.32 7.73
CA SER A 192 -11.24 -3.37 9.17
C SER A 192 -11.20 -4.82 9.62
N LEU A 193 -10.82 -5.04 10.86
CA LEU A 193 -10.72 -6.37 11.47
C LEU A 193 -12.08 -6.94 11.95
N PHE A 194 -13.12 -6.81 11.14
CA PHE A 194 -14.47 -7.24 11.55
C PHE A 194 -14.71 -8.74 11.52
N ASP A 195 -14.00 -9.42 10.65
CA ASP A 195 -14.27 -10.81 10.36
C ASP A 195 -12.96 -11.56 10.13
N GLN A 196 -12.85 -12.74 10.71
CA GLN A 196 -11.75 -13.68 10.46
C GLN A 196 -11.97 -14.42 9.13
N ASP A 197 -12.44 -13.73 8.08
CA ASP A 197 -12.64 -14.38 6.79
C ASP A 197 -11.31 -14.85 6.20
N SER A 198 -11.08 -16.14 6.27
CA SER A 198 -9.88 -16.80 5.72
C SER A 198 -9.73 -16.64 4.20
N ASN A 199 -10.76 -16.15 3.50
CA ASN A 199 -10.63 -15.80 2.10
C ASN A 199 -9.89 -14.47 1.91
N ILE A 200 -9.90 -13.62 2.91
CA ILE A 200 -9.35 -12.26 2.90
C ILE A 200 -8.06 -12.19 3.70
N PHE A 201 -8.11 -12.63 4.97
CA PHE A 201 -6.94 -12.66 5.82
C PHE A 201 -6.08 -13.87 5.48
N MET A 202 -4.80 -13.65 5.31
CA MET A 202 -3.81 -14.70 5.45
C MET A 202 -3.73 -15.02 6.93
N LEU A 203 -3.60 -16.29 7.25
CA LEU A 203 -3.45 -16.77 8.63
C LEU A 203 -2.36 -15.99 9.38
N THR A 204 -2.41 -16.04 10.71
CA THR A 204 -1.45 -15.37 11.61
C THR A 204 -0.02 -15.37 11.08
N ASN A 205 0.61 -14.22 11.07
CA ASN A 205 1.98 -14.03 10.59
C ASN A 205 3.02 -14.51 11.62
N GLY A 206 2.84 -15.74 12.09
CA GLY A 206 3.89 -16.42 12.86
C GLY A 206 4.10 -15.90 14.25
N ASP A 207 3.06 -15.52 14.98
CA ASP A 207 3.14 -15.16 16.39
C ASP A 207 4.08 -16.11 17.14
N ALA A 208 5.07 -15.54 17.80
CA ALA A 208 6.03 -16.27 18.65
C ALA A 208 5.34 -17.06 19.77
N TYR A 209 4.12 -16.66 20.16
CA TYR A 209 3.30 -17.30 21.19
C TYR A 209 2.68 -18.63 20.74
N VAL A 210 2.37 -18.80 19.48
CA VAL A 210 1.73 -20.02 18.94
C VAL A 210 2.74 -21.01 18.36
N GLY A 211 4.01 -20.83 18.64
CA GLY A 211 5.05 -21.77 18.22
C GLY A 211 5.72 -21.47 16.88
N GLY A 212 5.67 -20.24 16.44
CA GLY A 212 6.65 -19.62 15.56
C GLY A 212 6.95 -20.30 14.22
N VAL A 213 5.94 -20.84 13.50
CA VAL A 213 6.32 -21.77 12.42
C VAL A 213 6.18 -21.18 11.03
N HIS A 214 5.43 -20.12 10.81
CA HIS A 214 5.27 -19.57 9.46
C HIS A 214 5.08 -18.05 9.49
N GLN A 215 6.15 -17.32 9.29
CA GLN A 215 6.10 -15.90 8.98
C GLN A 215 5.75 -15.73 7.50
N PHE A 216 4.63 -15.08 7.20
CA PHE A 216 4.18 -14.82 5.82
C PHE A 216 4.81 -13.58 5.21
N ALA A 217 5.27 -12.67 6.05
CA ALA A 217 5.97 -11.45 5.68
C ALA A 217 7.02 -11.10 6.74
N ASP A 218 8.04 -10.36 6.35
CA ASP A 218 9.03 -9.79 7.27
C ASP A 218 8.44 -8.50 7.88
N LEU A 219 7.40 -8.66 8.71
CA LEU A 219 6.67 -7.60 9.41
C LEU A 219 6.28 -8.06 10.81
N GLU A 220 6.19 -7.13 11.74
CA GLU A 220 5.78 -7.40 13.12
C GLU A 220 4.32 -7.85 13.24
N PHE A 221 3.42 -7.35 12.40
CA PHE A 221 1.97 -7.55 12.50
C PHE A 221 1.55 -9.03 12.49
N ASP A 222 0.72 -9.42 13.44
CA ASP A 222 0.21 -10.79 13.64
C ASP A 222 -0.69 -11.26 12.50
N GLY A 223 -1.49 -10.37 11.95
CA GLY A 223 -2.42 -10.65 10.85
C GLY A 223 -2.17 -9.80 9.63
N LEU A 224 -2.23 -10.44 8.45
CA LEU A 224 -2.13 -9.76 7.17
C LEU A 224 -3.26 -10.21 6.26
N THR A 225 -3.83 -9.29 5.49
CA THR A 225 -4.69 -9.67 4.38
C THR A 225 -3.85 -10.18 3.21
N LYS A 226 -4.49 -10.92 2.31
CA LYS A 226 -3.97 -11.06 0.96
C LYS A 226 -3.87 -9.68 0.31
N ILE A 227 -3.23 -9.60 -0.86
CA ILE A 227 -3.29 -8.36 -1.63
C ILE A 227 -4.73 -8.09 -2.02
N LEU A 228 -5.20 -6.93 -1.64
CA LEU A 228 -6.53 -6.43 -1.94
C LEU A 228 -6.45 -5.41 -3.07
N GLU A 229 -7.39 -5.47 -3.99
CA GLU A 229 -7.58 -4.47 -5.04
C GLU A 229 -8.81 -3.64 -4.71
N LEU A 230 -8.61 -2.34 -4.54
CA LEU A 230 -9.66 -1.35 -4.34
C LEU A 230 -9.91 -0.62 -5.66
N ARG A 231 -11.18 -0.37 -5.98
CA ARG A 231 -11.59 0.46 -7.11
C ARG A 231 -12.46 1.62 -6.65
N ALA A 232 -12.16 2.81 -7.15
CA ALA A 232 -12.95 4.01 -6.88
C ALA A 232 -13.23 4.78 -8.16
N PRO A 233 -14.42 5.43 -8.31
CA PRO A 233 -14.72 6.20 -9.49
C PRO A 233 -13.90 7.48 -9.56
N VAL A 234 -13.60 7.94 -10.78
CA VAL A 234 -13.09 9.27 -11.07
C VAL A 234 -13.86 9.88 -12.22
N ALA A 235 -13.94 11.20 -12.27
CA ALA A 235 -14.54 11.92 -13.37
C ALA A 235 -13.44 12.34 -14.37
N ALA A 236 -13.49 11.82 -15.59
CA ALA A 236 -12.51 12.06 -16.64
C ALA A 236 -12.21 13.55 -16.83
N GLY A 237 -10.93 13.91 -16.81
CA GLY A 237 -10.44 15.29 -16.96
C GLY A 237 -10.83 16.24 -15.82
N GLN A 238 -11.41 15.75 -14.73
CA GLN A 238 -11.84 16.60 -13.61
C GLN A 238 -10.86 16.53 -12.45
N LYS A 239 -10.90 17.58 -11.63
CA LYS A 239 -10.17 17.62 -10.36
C LYS A 239 -10.84 16.69 -9.36
N GLU A 240 -10.05 15.76 -8.82
CA GLU A 240 -10.45 14.80 -7.81
C GLU A 240 -9.77 15.08 -6.47
N VAL A 241 -10.45 14.72 -5.40
CA VAL A 241 -9.92 14.80 -4.04
C VAL A 241 -10.21 13.49 -3.33
N PHE A 242 -9.17 12.81 -2.92
CA PHE A 242 -9.25 11.61 -2.12
C PHE A 242 -8.59 11.78 -0.76
N LYS A 243 -9.05 11.00 0.21
CA LYS A 243 -8.46 10.86 1.53
C LYS A 243 -8.18 9.41 1.82
N LEU A 244 -6.99 9.12 2.26
CA LEU A 244 -6.60 7.85 2.83
C LEU A 244 -6.55 8.05 4.34
N VAL A 245 -7.24 7.21 5.09
CA VAL A 245 -7.36 7.36 6.55
C VAL A 245 -7.25 5.99 7.20
N ILE A 246 -6.38 5.86 8.19
CA ILE A 246 -6.37 4.73 9.11
C ILE A 246 -6.47 5.27 10.53
N ALA A 247 -7.16 4.58 11.42
CA ALA A 247 -7.30 5.00 12.80
C ALA A 247 -7.65 3.83 13.72
N ASP A 248 -7.14 3.88 14.96
CA ASP A 248 -7.56 2.99 16.03
C ASP A 248 -9.01 3.21 16.40
N THR A 249 -9.68 2.16 16.83
CA THR A 249 -11.06 2.24 17.29
C THR A 249 -11.25 1.54 18.62
N GLY A 250 -11.88 2.25 19.55
CA GLY A 250 -12.16 1.73 20.88
C GLY A 250 -11.08 2.05 21.91
N ASP A 251 -9.84 1.99 21.56
CA ASP A 251 -8.70 2.42 22.37
C ASP A 251 -7.60 3.04 21.50
N SER A 252 -6.34 2.96 21.89
CA SER A 252 -5.17 3.50 21.16
C SER A 252 -3.95 2.61 21.42
N ILE A 253 -4.16 1.31 21.40
CA ILE A 253 -3.12 0.31 21.64
C ILE A 253 -3.31 -0.85 20.67
N VAL A 254 -2.20 -1.48 20.28
CA VAL A 254 -2.14 -2.59 19.30
C VAL A 254 -2.43 -2.10 17.89
N ASP A 255 -1.37 -1.86 17.16
CA ASP A 255 -1.41 -1.10 15.91
C ASP A 255 -1.89 -1.89 14.70
N SER A 256 -2.45 -1.16 13.76
CA SER A 256 -2.74 -1.63 12.40
C SER A 256 -2.04 -0.79 11.34
N ALA A 257 -1.83 -1.35 10.16
CA ALA A 257 -1.20 -0.63 9.04
C ALA A 257 -1.83 -0.97 7.68
N VAL A 258 -1.67 -0.07 6.73
CA VAL A 258 -1.99 -0.27 5.31
C VAL A 258 -0.76 0.01 4.47
N PHE A 259 -0.37 -0.98 3.67
CA PHE A 259 0.67 -0.89 2.65
C PHE A 259 -0.01 -0.77 1.30
N MET A 260 0.18 0.34 0.59
CA MET A 260 -0.54 0.66 -0.64
C MET A 260 0.40 1.01 -1.78
N SER A 261 0.21 0.37 -2.94
CA SER A 261 0.95 0.67 -4.17
C SER A 261 0.44 1.93 -4.87
N ALA A 262 1.17 2.36 -5.90
CA ALA A 262 0.73 3.43 -6.79
C ALA A 262 -0.66 3.16 -7.37
N PHE A 263 -1.43 4.22 -7.58
CA PHE A 263 -2.72 4.16 -8.25
C PHE A 263 -2.53 3.96 -9.75
N THR A 264 -3.41 3.16 -10.34
CA THR A 264 -3.56 3.02 -11.79
C THR A 264 -4.97 3.43 -12.19
N PHE A 265 -5.13 3.91 -13.43
CA PHE A 265 -6.44 4.32 -13.94
C PHE A 265 -6.96 3.31 -14.94
N PHE A 266 -8.27 3.17 -15.00
CA PHE A 266 -8.93 2.32 -15.99
C PHE A 266 -10.11 3.07 -16.64
N ASN A 267 -10.51 2.56 -17.80
CA ASN A 267 -11.67 3.05 -18.55
C ASN A 267 -12.66 1.88 -18.72
N ASP A 268 -13.66 1.86 -17.85
CA ASP A 268 -14.81 0.95 -17.92
C ASP A 268 -16.04 1.71 -17.45
N PRO A 269 -16.81 2.32 -18.37
CA PRO A 269 -17.98 3.13 -18.03
C PRO A 269 -19.14 2.30 -17.44
N ASP A 270 -19.11 0.97 -17.62
CA ASP A 270 -20.15 0.06 -17.14
C ASP A 270 -19.78 -0.55 -15.76
N PHE A 271 -18.63 -0.17 -15.18
CA PHE A 271 -18.22 -0.68 -13.88
C PHE A 271 -19.16 -0.20 -12.77
N ASP A 272 -19.70 -1.17 -12.00
CA ASP A 272 -20.61 -0.88 -10.90
C ASP A 272 -19.83 -0.63 -9.59
N PHE A 273 -19.78 0.64 -9.18
CA PHE A 273 -19.16 1.06 -7.90
C PHE A 273 -20.11 0.98 -6.70
N SER A 274 -21.37 0.53 -6.88
CA SER A 274 -22.36 0.43 -5.80
C SER A 274 -22.21 -0.81 -4.92
N VAL A 275 -21.50 -1.81 -5.40
CA VAL A 275 -21.18 -3.05 -4.66
C VAL A 275 -19.74 -2.98 -4.14
N GLY A 276 -19.43 -3.74 -3.09
CA GLY A 276 -18.11 -3.72 -2.45
C GLY A 276 -16.96 -3.57 -3.44
N THR A 277 -16.21 -2.49 -3.28
CA THR A 277 -15.20 -2.03 -4.24
C THR A 277 -13.82 -2.66 -4.01
N VAL A 278 -13.70 -3.41 -2.91
CA VAL A 278 -12.49 -4.18 -2.59
C VAL A 278 -12.66 -5.63 -3.03
N LYS A 279 -11.64 -6.18 -3.66
CA LYS A 279 -11.57 -7.60 -4.06
C LYS A 279 -10.24 -8.18 -3.60
N VAL A 280 -10.24 -9.47 -3.28
CA VAL A 280 -8.99 -10.22 -3.15
C VAL A 280 -8.40 -10.38 -4.54
N GLU A 281 -7.13 -10.02 -4.70
CA GLU A 281 -6.42 -10.21 -5.96
C GLU A 281 -6.27 -11.70 -6.24
N ASP A 282 -6.76 -12.14 -7.41
CA ASP A 282 -6.54 -13.50 -7.85
C ASP A 282 -5.11 -13.60 -8.43
N ASN A 283 -4.32 -14.58 -7.96
CA ASN A 283 -2.95 -14.84 -8.40
C ASN A 283 -2.80 -14.99 -9.93
N GLN A 284 -3.90 -15.23 -10.64
CA GLN A 284 -3.94 -15.28 -12.11
C GLN A 284 -3.95 -13.87 -12.73
N ALA A 285 -4.63 -12.90 -12.11
CA ALA A 285 -4.72 -11.53 -12.61
C ALA A 285 -3.39 -10.75 -12.46
N ALA A 286 -2.59 -11.03 -11.42
CA ALA A 286 -1.28 -10.39 -11.22
C ALA A 286 -0.34 -10.59 -12.42
N LYS A 287 -0.49 -11.68 -13.18
CA LYS A 287 0.29 -11.94 -14.39
C LYS A 287 -0.14 -11.09 -15.58
N GLU A 288 -1.39 -10.68 -15.65
CA GLU A 288 -1.90 -9.84 -16.75
C GLU A 288 -1.57 -8.35 -16.52
N PHE A 289 -1.58 -7.87 -15.26
CA PHE A 289 -1.21 -6.48 -14.94
C PHE A 289 0.29 -6.18 -15.13
N ALA A 290 1.16 -7.15 -14.92
CA ALA A 290 2.58 -7.02 -15.27
C ALA A 290 2.84 -6.89 -16.78
N ALA A 291 1.84 -7.18 -17.61
CA ALA A 291 1.90 -7.13 -19.07
C ALA A 291 1.24 -5.88 -19.69
N THR A 292 0.59 -5.02 -18.90
CA THR A 292 0.11 -3.73 -19.43
C THR A 292 1.30 -2.80 -19.64
N PRO A 293 1.55 -2.34 -20.88
CA PRO A 293 2.68 -1.47 -21.13
C PRO A 293 2.49 -0.16 -20.37
N SER A 294 3.52 0.20 -19.59
CA SER A 294 3.70 1.56 -19.10
C SER A 294 3.32 2.56 -20.21
N VAL A 295 2.58 3.60 -19.82
CA VAL A 295 2.21 4.73 -20.71
C VAL A 295 3.36 5.02 -21.67
N PRO A 296 3.14 5.08 -23.00
CA PRO A 296 4.21 5.32 -23.95
C PRO A 296 4.89 6.64 -23.59
N ILE A 297 6.17 6.58 -23.25
CA ILE A 297 6.97 7.77 -23.04
C ILE A 297 6.87 8.58 -24.33
N PRO A 298 6.42 9.85 -24.32
CA PRO A 298 6.28 10.64 -25.55
C PRO A 298 7.59 10.61 -26.32
N ALA A 299 7.52 10.45 -27.62
CA ALA A 299 8.71 10.37 -28.50
C ALA A 299 9.69 11.54 -28.33
N SER A 300 9.25 12.67 -27.75
CA SER A 300 10.09 13.80 -27.33
C SER A 300 11.18 13.43 -26.31
N SER A 301 10.98 12.43 -25.46
CA SER A 301 11.98 12.00 -24.48
C SER A 301 13.17 11.29 -25.14
N TRP A 302 12.96 10.62 -26.25
CA TRP A 302 14.03 9.98 -27.03
C TRP A 302 14.85 10.98 -27.82
N LEU A 303 14.27 12.11 -28.24
CA LEU A 303 14.98 13.19 -28.91
C LEU A 303 15.95 13.93 -27.99
N PHE A 304 15.66 14.02 -26.68
CA PHE A 304 16.57 14.59 -25.69
C PHE A 304 17.82 13.72 -25.45
N LEU A 305 17.64 12.39 -25.39
CA LEU A 305 18.77 11.47 -25.15
C LEU A 305 19.71 11.39 -26.35
N THR A 306 19.20 11.40 -27.57
CA THR A 306 19.99 11.39 -28.80
C THR A 306 20.68 12.74 -29.06
N GLY A 307 20.06 13.86 -28.69
CA GLY A 307 20.63 15.19 -28.73
C GLY A 307 21.85 15.36 -27.81
N LEU A 308 21.76 14.81 -26.60
CA LEU A 308 22.84 14.87 -25.60
C LEU A 308 24.07 14.04 -26.02
N MET A 309 23.86 12.86 -26.61
CA MET A 309 24.98 12.04 -27.15
C MET A 309 25.64 12.66 -28.36
N GLY A 310 24.89 13.38 -29.20
CA GLY A 310 25.43 14.11 -30.32
C GLY A 310 26.33 15.31 -29.92
N LEU A 311 26.04 15.94 -28.78
CA LEU A 311 26.86 17.04 -28.25
C LEU A 311 28.17 16.57 -27.59
N LEU A 312 28.15 15.40 -26.96
CA LEU A 312 29.32 14.80 -26.31
C LEU A 312 30.31 14.21 -27.34
N GLY A 313 29.83 13.75 -28.50
CA GLY A 313 30.67 13.19 -29.58
C GLY A 313 31.53 14.22 -30.34
N ARG A 314 31.27 15.52 -30.19
CA ARG A 314 32.00 16.58 -30.93
C ARG A 314 33.27 17.12 -30.25
N ARG A 315 33.67 16.64 -29.08
CA ARG A 315 34.82 17.17 -28.32
C ARG A 315 36.10 16.35 -28.33
N PHE A 316 36.21 15.35 -29.16
CA PHE A 316 37.48 14.63 -29.33
C PHE A 316 37.95 14.64 -30.79
N LYS A 317 38.47 15.79 -31.26
CA LYS A 317 39.46 15.83 -32.33
C LYS A 317 40.84 16.02 -31.67
N VAL A 318 41.54 14.91 -31.50
CA VAL A 318 42.97 14.96 -31.17
C VAL A 318 43.68 15.46 -32.39
N SER A 319 44.34 16.60 -32.28
CA SER A 319 45.31 17.13 -33.26
C SER A 319 46.60 16.36 -33.12
N SER A 320 46.94 15.55 -34.14
CA SER A 320 48.28 15.03 -34.37
C SER A 320 49.00 16.00 -35.30
N THR A 321 50.03 16.68 -34.79
CA THR A 321 51.02 17.34 -35.62
C THR A 321 52.38 16.82 -35.19
N VAL A 322 53.07 16.22 -36.15
CA VAL A 322 54.49 15.96 -36.43
C VAL A 322 55.49 16.42 -35.37
#